data_c23de57272c71fd43dc0a526e36bf91a
#
_entry.id   c23de57272c71fd43dc0a526e36bf91a
#
_cell.length_a   1.000
_cell.length_b   1.000
_cell.length_c   1.000
_cell.angle_alpha   90.00
_cell.angle_beta   90.00
_cell.angle_gamma   90.00
#
_symmetry.space_group_name_H-M   'P 1'
#
loop_
_entity.id
_entity.type
_entity.pdbx_description
1 polymer ?
#
loop_
_entity_poly.entity_id
_entity_poly.type
_entity_poly.pdbx_seq_one_letter_code
_entity_poly.pdbx_strand_id
1 'polypeptide(L)'
;MIKTIPLLPQRKNAETMKLQIIDTGYFYADGGAMFGAIPKSAWSRRYPSDETNGCVLAMRSLVIKTDDGRIVLVDNGAGNKHLKQLSYYRFFNLVDLGTELRNRGIQPEEITDVVLTHLHFDHCGYTTQKDESTGHLFLSFPNANHWVSRKQWENFLHPNALEKDSYFIENMQAVADANSLRLLDADTSICPTIELRLYDGHTPGQIVPYIHTEDRTFVFAGDVIPLVASVSPEWISAYDTYPVTSYNEKLRMLAEAAEKRQALIYCHDAYIRCTTVKRVNTYYKKEDRKSVV
;
A
#
# COMPACT_ATOMS: atom_id res chain seq x y z
N MET A 1 -55.70 11.13 -30.47
CA MET A 1 -54.89 10.17 -29.69
C MET A 1 -53.49 10.69 -29.62
N ILE A 2 -53.09 11.26 -28.47
CA ILE A 2 -51.76 11.80 -28.22
C ILE A 2 -50.94 10.62 -27.70
N LYS A 3 -49.90 10.21 -28.45
CA LYS A 3 -48.96 9.16 -28.02
C LYS A 3 -48.05 9.76 -26.95
N THR A 4 -48.18 9.30 -25.72
CA THR A 4 -47.23 9.55 -24.63
C THR A 4 -45.90 8.88 -24.96
N ILE A 5 -44.82 9.66 -25.04
CA ILE A 5 -43.43 9.22 -25.15
C ILE A 5 -43.02 8.70 -23.76
N PRO A 6 -42.50 7.47 -23.62
CA PRO A 6 -41.99 7.00 -22.33
C PRO A 6 -40.74 7.82 -21.94
N LEU A 7 -40.75 8.36 -20.74
CA LEU A 7 -39.57 8.95 -20.11
C LEU A 7 -38.50 7.87 -19.97
N LEU A 8 -37.36 8.11 -20.59
CA LEU A 8 -36.13 7.32 -20.34
C LEU A 8 -35.81 7.35 -18.85
N PRO A 9 -35.38 6.24 -18.24
CA PRO A 9 -34.98 6.22 -16.85
C PRO A 9 -33.82 7.20 -16.66
N GLN A 10 -33.99 8.13 -15.72
CA GLN A 10 -32.90 9.01 -15.30
C GLN A 10 -31.72 8.11 -14.87
N ARG A 11 -30.56 8.28 -15.50
CA ARG A 11 -29.31 7.70 -15.03
C ARG A 11 -29.15 8.17 -13.58
N LYS A 12 -29.13 7.22 -12.61
CA LYS A 12 -28.62 7.50 -11.27
C LYS A 12 -27.29 8.20 -11.47
N ASN A 13 -27.08 9.33 -10.79
CA ASN A 13 -25.81 10.05 -10.77
C ASN A 13 -24.72 9.01 -10.53
N ALA A 14 -23.86 8.79 -11.50
CA ALA A 14 -22.68 7.96 -11.31
C ALA A 14 -21.89 8.63 -10.17
N GLU A 15 -21.73 7.93 -9.04
CA GLU A 15 -20.83 8.40 -8.00
C GLU A 15 -19.44 8.39 -8.62
N THR A 16 -18.86 9.58 -8.79
CA THR A 16 -17.49 9.71 -9.28
C THR A 16 -16.54 8.96 -8.34
N MET A 17 -15.55 8.26 -8.92
CA MET A 17 -14.51 7.55 -8.18
C MET A 17 -13.98 8.41 -7.04
N LYS A 18 -13.96 7.84 -5.82
CA LYS A 18 -13.43 8.50 -4.62
C LYS A 18 -12.23 7.73 -4.10
N LEU A 19 -11.15 8.45 -3.87
CA LEU A 19 -9.90 7.93 -3.34
C LEU A 19 -9.65 8.58 -1.98
N GLN A 20 -9.41 7.77 -0.93
CA GLN A 20 -9.17 8.24 0.43
C GLN A 20 -7.95 7.55 1.03
N ILE A 21 -7.02 8.35 1.55
CA ILE A 21 -5.84 7.85 2.26
C ILE A 21 -6.17 7.77 3.77
N ILE A 22 -5.82 6.65 4.40
CA ILE A 22 -5.97 6.43 5.83
C ILE A 22 -4.58 6.15 6.42
N ASP A 23 -4.14 6.94 7.38
CA ASP A 23 -2.98 6.61 8.19
C ASP A 23 -3.42 5.63 9.29
N THR A 24 -2.99 4.37 9.24
CA THR A 24 -3.39 3.33 10.19
C THR A 24 -2.53 3.31 11.45
N GLY A 25 -1.49 4.11 11.48
CA GLY A 25 -0.58 4.29 12.60
C GLY A 25 0.82 4.63 12.15
N TYR A 26 1.72 4.70 13.11
CA TYR A 26 3.12 5.04 12.90
C TYR A 26 4.03 4.09 13.67
N PHE A 27 5.25 3.96 13.20
CA PHE A 27 6.30 3.19 13.84
C PHE A 27 7.68 3.82 13.59
N TYR A 28 8.71 3.31 14.28
CA TYR A 28 10.08 3.74 14.04
C TYR A 28 10.86 2.63 13.34
N ALA A 29 11.59 3.00 12.29
CA ALA A 29 12.60 2.14 11.67
C ALA A 29 13.97 2.81 11.73
N ASP A 30 15.03 2.02 11.77
CA ASP A 30 16.39 2.54 11.77
C ASP A 30 16.72 3.23 10.43
N GLY A 31 17.21 4.46 10.48
CA GLY A 31 17.54 5.23 9.28
C GLY A 31 18.67 4.60 8.44
N GLY A 32 19.57 3.85 9.06
CA GLY A 32 20.59 3.08 8.33
C GLY A 32 19.96 1.96 7.51
N ALA A 33 18.96 1.27 8.07
CA ALA A 33 18.20 0.25 7.34
C ALA A 33 17.34 0.88 6.23
N MET A 34 16.63 1.98 6.53
CA MET A 34 15.76 2.65 5.55
C MET A 34 16.49 3.24 4.35
N PHE A 35 17.73 3.71 4.55
CA PHE A 35 18.50 4.39 3.51
C PHE A 35 19.72 3.60 3.03
N GLY A 36 19.93 2.39 3.57
CA GLY A 36 20.94 1.43 3.12
C GLY A 36 22.34 2.04 3.05
N ALA A 37 22.93 2.01 1.87
CA ALA A 37 24.29 2.49 1.64
C ALA A 37 24.45 4.02 1.68
N ILE A 38 23.36 4.79 1.78
CA ILE A 38 23.44 6.26 1.82
C ILE A 38 23.94 6.72 3.19
N PRO A 39 25.01 7.52 3.26
CA PRO A 39 25.54 8.00 4.55
C PRO A 39 24.53 8.83 5.34
N LYS A 40 24.53 8.70 6.68
CA LYS A 40 23.65 9.49 7.56
C LYS A 40 23.75 10.98 7.31
N SER A 41 24.95 11.51 7.07
CA SER A 41 25.19 12.93 6.74
C SER A 41 24.45 13.41 5.47
N ALA A 42 24.05 12.49 4.60
CA ALA A 42 23.25 12.80 3.40
C ALA A 42 21.75 12.59 3.64
N TRP A 43 21.33 11.41 4.14
CA TRP A 43 19.91 11.12 4.27
C TRP A 43 19.23 11.90 5.41
N SER A 44 19.91 12.21 6.51
CA SER A 44 19.34 13.01 7.61
C SER A 44 18.95 14.45 7.22
N ARG A 45 19.44 14.94 6.08
CA ARG A 45 19.00 16.22 5.49
C ARG A 45 17.65 16.11 4.76
N ARG A 46 17.21 14.91 4.45
CA ARG A 46 15.98 14.66 3.70
C ARG A 46 14.89 14.03 4.53
N TYR A 47 15.26 13.32 5.60
CA TYR A 47 14.32 12.65 6.47
C TYR A 47 14.76 12.77 7.93
N PRO A 48 13.87 13.23 8.84
CA PRO A 48 14.19 13.39 10.26
C PRO A 48 14.43 12.04 10.94
N SER A 49 15.33 12.01 11.92
CA SER A 49 15.53 10.88 12.83
C SER A 49 15.74 11.36 14.27
N ASP A 50 15.45 10.49 15.22
CA ASP A 50 15.79 10.70 16.63
C ASP A 50 17.29 10.46 16.91
N GLU A 51 17.70 10.62 18.18
CA GLU A 51 19.08 10.44 18.61
C GLU A 51 19.60 9.00 18.42
N THR A 52 18.70 8.03 18.47
CA THR A 52 18.99 6.61 18.28
C THR A 52 18.84 6.15 16.83
N ASN A 53 18.81 7.07 15.87
CA ASN A 53 18.68 6.81 14.44
C ASN A 53 17.27 6.39 13.99
N GLY A 54 16.27 6.45 14.87
CA GLY A 54 14.90 6.08 14.56
C GLY A 54 14.23 7.11 13.67
N CYS A 55 13.76 6.69 12.50
CA CYS A 55 12.94 7.46 11.58
C CYS A 55 11.47 7.10 11.79
N VAL A 56 10.60 8.10 11.91
CA VAL A 56 9.14 7.87 12.00
C VAL A 56 8.61 7.48 10.63
N LEU A 57 7.97 6.33 10.54
CA LEU A 57 7.29 5.84 9.35
C LEU A 57 5.78 5.77 9.59
N ALA A 58 5.00 6.13 8.58
CA ALA A 58 3.56 5.91 8.58
C ALA A 58 3.25 4.49 8.08
N MET A 59 2.11 3.96 8.46
CA MET A 59 1.44 2.85 7.78
C MET A 59 0.20 3.41 7.10
N ARG A 60 0.09 3.26 5.79
CA ARG A 60 -1.01 3.82 5.00
C ARG A 60 -1.82 2.76 4.30
N SER A 61 -3.13 2.93 4.39
CA SER A 61 -4.10 2.24 3.56
C SER A 61 -4.72 3.22 2.57
N LEU A 62 -5.17 2.69 1.44
CA LEU A 62 -5.89 3.46 0.44
C LEU A 62 -7.27 2.83 0.21
N VAL A 63 -8.34 3.61 0.34
CA VAL A 63 -9.70 3.19 0.01
C VAL A 63 -10.10 3.81 -1.32
N ILE A 64 -10.60 2.99 -2.23
CA ILE A 64 -11.03 3.39 -3.57
C ILE A 64 -12.47 2.93 -3.76
N LYS A 65 -13.39 3.87 -3.93
CA LYS A 65 -14.75 3.58 -4.41
C LYS A 65 -14.75 3.77 -5.92
N THR A 66 -15.02 2.70 -6.66
CA THR A 66 -15.02 2.71 -8.13
C THR A 66 -16.41 2.96 -8.68
N ASP A 67 -16.49 3.40 -9.94
CA ASP A 67 -17.76 3.69 -10.61
C ASP A 67 -18.61 2.42 -10.89
N ASP A 68 -17.96 1.24 -10.90
CA ASP A 68 -18.64 -0.06 -11.03
C ASP A 68 -19.13 -0.63 -9.70
N GLY A 69 -19.02 0.16 -8.61
CA GLY A 69 -19.58 -0.15 -7.29
C GLY A 69 -18.66 -0.99 -6.39
N ARG A 70 -17.39 -1.18 -6.74
CA ARG A 70 -16.42 -1.83 -5.86
C ARG A 70 -15.94 -0.87 -4.78
N ILE A 71 -15.60 -1.43 -3.63
CA ILE A 71 -14.85 -0.74 -2.58
C ILE A 71 -13.56 -1.52 -2.36
N VAL A 72 -12.47 -0.96 -2.88
CA VAL A 72 -11.15 -1.60 -2.86
C VAL A 72 -10.31 -0.98 -1.75
N LEU A 73 -9.73 -1.82 -0.91
CA LEU A 73 -8.78 -1.43 0.14
C LEU A 73 -7.38 -1.89 -0.28
N VAL A 74 -6.41 -0.99 -0.29
CA VAL A 74 -5.00 -1.31 -0.53
C VAL A 74 -4.26 -1.23 0.79
N ASP A 75 -3.61 -2.29 1.20
CA ASP A 75 -2.94 -2.50 2.48
C ASP A 75 -3.80 -2.17 3.71
N ASN A 76 -3.40 -2.60 4.89
CA ASN A 76 -4.24 -2.42 6.07
C ASN A 76 -3.46 -2.23 7.39
N GLY A 77 -2.15 -1.99 7.31
CA GLY A 77 -1.31 -1.72 8.49
C GLY A 77 -0.97 -2.97 9.30
N ALA A 78 -0.31 -2.76 10.45
CA ALA A 78 0.21 -3.83 11.29
C ALA A 78 -0.87 -4.56 12.13
N GLY A 79 -2.06 -3.97 12.26
CA GLY A 79 -3.03 -4.49 13.22
C GLY A 79 -2.52 -4.42 14.66
N ASN A 80 -2.96 -5.35 15.52
CA ASN A 80 -2.58 -5.36 16.93
C ASN A 80 -2.01 -6.70 17.43
N LYS A 81 -2.05 -7.76 16.61
CA LYS A 81 -1.71 -9.13 17.06
C LYS A 81 -0.26 -9.30 17.51
N HIS A 82 0.68 -8.63 16.84
CA HIS A 82 2.12 -8.86 17.00
C HIS A 82 2.88 -7.69 17.62
N LEU A 83 2.20 -6.65 18.10
CA LEU A 83 2.83 -5.41 18.62
C LEU A 83 3.81 -5.68 19.76
N LYS A 84 3.51 -6.64 20.64
CA LYS A 84 4.42 -7.01 21.74
C LYS A 84 5.71 -7.64 21.22
N GLN A 85 5.61 -8.53 20.24
CA GLN A 85 6.76 -9.18 19.60
C GLN A 85 7.61 -8.19 18.82
N LEU A 86 6.96 -7.21 18.18
CA LEU A 86 7.55 -6.17 17.36
C LEU A 86 7.78 -4.85 18.14
N SER A 87 7.88 -4.91 19.48
CA SER A 87 7.95 -3.72 20.34
C SER A 87 9.13 -2.80 20.05
N TYR A 88 10.21 -3.31 19.47
CA TYR A 88 11.36 -2.51 19.03
C TYR A 88 11.05 -1.49 17.93
N TYR A 89 9.94 -1.67 17.19
CA TYR A 89 9.44 -0.67 16.25
C TYR A 89 8.69 0.48 16.91
N ARG A 90 8.45 0.44 18.21
CA ARG A 90 7.86 1.54 18.99
C ARG A 90 6.59 2.11 18.34
N PHE A 91 5.63 1.26 18.01
CA PHE A 91 4.37 1.67 17.39
C PHE A 91 3.62 2.72 18.20
N PHE A 92 3.01 3.70 17.54
CA PHE A 92 2.20 4.73 18.18
C PHE A 92 1.08 5.23 17.27
N ASN A 93 0.08 5.89 17.86
CA ASN A 93 -1.12 6.40 17.16
C ASN A 93 -1.76 5.35 16.25
N LEU A 94 -1.75 4.09 16.66
CA LEU A 94 -2.43 3.03 15.96
C LEU A 94 -3.95 3.27 16.03
N VAL A 95 -4.62 3.09 14.89
CA VAL A 95 -6.07 3.18 14.80
C VAL A 95 -6.67 1.82 14.47
N ASP A 96 -7.89 1.57 14.95
CA ASP A 96 -8.69 0.44 14.48
C ASP A 96 -9.24 0.79 13.09
N LEU A 97 -8.75 0.10 12.07
CA LEU A 97 -9.09 0.40 10.68
C LEU A 97 -10.58 0.18 10.40
N GLY A 98 -11.22 -0.81 11.04
CA GLY A 98 -12.66 -1.03 10.91
C GLY A 98 -13.46 0.16 11.44
N THR A 99 -13.06 0.74 12.56
CA THR A 99 -13.64 1.98 13.10
C THR A 99 -13.40 3.18 12.19
N GLU A 100 -12.19 3.30 11.63
CA GLU A 100 -11.86 4.37 10.68
C GLU A 100 -12.67 4.28 9.39
N LEU A 101 -12.95 3.08 8.89
CA LEU A 101 -13.83 2.86 7.75
C LEU A 101 -15.27 3.25 8.09
N ARG A 102 -15.80 2.81 9.24
CA ARG A 102 -17.15 3.19 9.70
C ARG A 102 -17.31 4.70 9.85
N ASN A 103 -16.31 5.40 10.36
CA ASN A 103 -16.30 6.87 10.45
C ASN A 103 -16.39 7.55 9.07
N ARG A 104 -16.03 6.84 7.99
CA ARG A 104 -16.13 7.29 6.59
C ARG A 104 -17.38 6.76 5.89
N GLY A 105 -18.30 6.13 6.64
CA GLY A 105 -19.53 5.56 6.11
C GLY A 105 -19.33 4.30 5.29
N ILE A 106 -18.29 3.51 5.61
CA ILE A 106 -18.00 2.23 4.96
C ILE A 106 -17.96 1.16 6.05
N GLN A 107 -18.83 0.14 5.93
CA GLN A 107 -18.73 -1.02 6.80
C GLN A 107 -17.61 -1.96 6.31
N PRO A 108 -16.85 -2.61 7.20
CA PRO A 108 -15.85 -3.60 6.79
C PRO A 108 -16.38 -4.68 5.85
N GLU A 109 -17.65 -5.05 6.01
CA GLU A 109 -18.36 -6.04 5.21
C GLU A 109 -18.70 -5.54 3.79
N GLU A 110 -18.62 -4.23 3.54
CA GLU A 110 -18.84 -3.62 2.21
C GLU A 110 -17.57 -3.61 1.37
N ILE A 111 -16.39 -3.88 1.97
CA ILE A 111 -15.13 -4.02 1.20
C ILE A 111 -15.27 -5.23 0.27
N THR A 112 -15.14 -4.98 -1.02
CA THR A 112 -15.26 -6.03 -2.04
C THR A 112 -13.92 -6.67 -2.37
N ASP A 113 -12.86 -5.91 -2.26
CA ASP A 113 -11.51 -6.32 -2.63
C ASP A 113 -10.48 -5.72 -1.66
N VAL A 114 -9.57 -6.55 -1.17
CA VAL A 114 -8.37 -6.14 -0.44
C VAL A 114 -7.17 -6.46 -1.32
N VAL A 115 -6.41 -5.47 -1.70
CA VAL A 115 -5.14 -5.63 -2.43
C VAL A 115 -4.01 -5.48 -1.42
N LEU A 116 -3.29 -6.56 -1.18
CA LEU A 116 -2.10 -6.54 -0.33
C LEU A 116 -0.90 -6.34 -1.25
N THR A 117 -0.21 -5.22 -1.10
CA THR A 117 0.98 -4.94 -1.91
C THR A 117 2.00 -6.05 -1.71
N HIS A 118 2.23 -6.43 -0.46
CA HIS A 118 3.00 -7.58 -0.05
C HIS A 118 2.61 -8.00 1.38
N LEU A 119 3.21 -9.06 1.90
CA LEU A 119 2.74 -9.70 3.13
C LEU A 119 3.63 -9.41 4.35
N HIS A 120 4.44 -8.34 4.34
CA HIS A 120 5.09 -7.88 5.56
C HIS A 120 4.04 -7.38 6.55
N PHE A 121 4.36 -7.48 7.84
CA PHE A 121 3.42 -7.27 8.95
C PHE A 121 2.73 -5.90 8.92
N ASP A 122 3.40 -4.87 8.46
CA ASP A 122 2.94 -3.48 8.45
C ASP A 122 2.06 -3.13 7.23
N HIS A 123 1.89 -4.07 6.30
CA HIS A 123 0.99 -3.98 5.15
C HIS A 123 -0.24 -4.88 5.26
N CYS A 124 -0.10 -6.06 5.88
CA CYS A 124 -1.18 -7.05 5.93
C CYS A 124 -1.66 -7.41 7.34
N GLY A 125 -1.15 -6.77 8.38
CA GLY A 125 -1.40 -7.17 9.76
C GLY A 125 -2.85 -7.06 10.22
N TYR A 126 -3.64 -6.14 9.66
CA TYR A 126 -5.07 -6.02 9.99
C TYR A 126 -5.97 -6.88 9.10
N THR A 127 -5.43 -7.67 8.17
CA THR A 127 -6.22 -8.58 7.32
C THR A 127 -7.03 -9.57 8.14
N THR A 128 -6.47 -10.03 9.24
CA THR A 128 -7.13 -10.88 10.22
C THR A 128 -7.10 -10.25 11.61
N GLN A 129 -8.12 -10.54 12.40
CA GLN A 129 -8.17 -10.18 13.81
C GLN A 129 -8.23 -11.45 14.66
N LYS A 130 -7.89 -11.31 15.93
CA LYS A 130 -7.92 -12.40 16.91
C LYS A 130 -8.94 -12.08 17.99
N ASP A 131 -9.85 -12.99 18.22
CA ASP A 131 -10.73 -12.94 19.39
C ASP A 131 -9.89 -13.24 20.63
N GLU A 132 -9.81 -12.31 21.55
CA GLU A 132 -8.96 -12.38 22.73
C GLU A 132 -9.41 -13.49 23.72
N SER A 133 -10.70 -13.83 23.71
CA SER A 133 -11.26 -14.81 24.62
C SER A 133 -11.06 -16.25 24.16
N THR A 134 -11.13 -16.48 22.87
CA THR A 134 -11.04 -17.81 22.23
C THR A 134 -9.72 -18.07 21.54
N GLY A 135 -8.99 -17.01 21.20
CA GLY A 135 -7.80 -17.08 20.35
C GLY A 135 -8.11 -17.34 18.87
N HIS A 136 -9.39 -17.37 18.48
CA HIS A 136 -9.81 -17.62 17.09
C HIS A 136 -9.44 -16.46 16.18
N LEU A 137 -8.90 -16.78 14.99
CA LEU A 137 -8.62 -15.81 13.95
C LEU A 137 -9.83 -15.67 13.02
N PHE A 138 -10.19 -14.44 12.69
CA PHE A 138 -11.28 -14.14 11.76
C PHE A 138 -10.89 -13.02 10.79
N LEU A 139 -11.55 -12.96 9.64
CA LEU A 139 -11.31 -11.95 8.63
C LEU A 139 -11.82 -10.59 9.08
N SER A 140 -10.99 -9.54 8.90
CA SER A 140 -11.43 -8.15 9.09
C SER A 140 -12.40 -7.70 7.99
N PHE A 141 -12.31 -8.30 6.80
CA PHE A 141 -13.11 -7.98 5.62
C PHE A 141 -13.72 -9.26 5.04
N PRO A 142 -14.79 -9.78 5.67
CA PRO A 142 -15.27 -11.15 5.43
C PRO A 142 -15.81 -11.39 4.03
N ASN A 143 -16.25 -10.35 3.32
CA ASN A 143 -16.83 -10.45 1.99
C ASN A 143 -15.83 -10.12 0.87
N ALA A 144 -14.59 -9.75 1.21
CA ALA A 144 -13.61 -9.30 0.25
C ALA A 144 -12.86 -10.46 -0.44
N ASN A 145 -12.51 -10.26 -1.71
CA ASN A 145 -11.44 -11.00 -2.34
C ASN A 145 -10.10 -10.41 -1.88
N HIS A 146 -9.15 -11.25 -1.47
CA HIS A 146 -7.83 -10.83 -1.03
C HIS A 146 -6.81 -11.11 -2.13
N TRP A 147 -6.34 -10.06 -2.80
CA TRP A 147 -5.43 -10.14 -3.94
C TRP A 147 -3.97 -10.11 -3.48
N VAL A 148 -3.21 -11.13 -3.85
CA VAL A 148 -1.78 -11.29 -3.58
C VAL A 148 -1.14 -11.87 -4.84
N SER A 149 0.11 -11.56 -5.16
CA SER A 149 0.78 -12.28 -6.24
C SER A 149 1.13 -13.71 -5.81
N ARG A 150 1.16 -14.65 -6.76
CA ARG A 150 1.59 -16.03 -6.48
C ARG A 150 3.02 -16.07 -5.95
N LYS A 151 3.92 -15.29 -6.53
CA LYS A 151 5.31 -15.19 -6.06
C LYS A 151 5.39 -14.73 -4.60
N GLN A 152 4.61 -13.72 -4.22
CA GLN A 152 4.58 -13.21 -2.85
C GLN A 152 4.00 -14.24 -1.89
N TRP A 153 2.93 -14.95 -2.31
CA TRP A 153 2.35 -16.03 -1.51
C TRP A 153 3.32 -17.17 -1.28
N GLU A 154 4.03 -17.61 -2.32
CA GLU A 154 5.05 -18.67 -2.21
C GLU A 154 6.23 -18.22 -1.33
N ASN A 155 6.67 -16.95 -1.47
CA ASN A 155 7.72 -16.38 -0.63
C ASN A 155 7.27 -16.26 0.83
N PHE A 156 6.02 -15.90 1.08
CA PHE A 156 5.44 -15.84 2.43
C PHE A 156 5.43 -17.23 3.10
N LEU A 157 5.09 -18.29 2.36
CA LEU A 157 5.10 -19.67 2.89
C LEU A 157 6.51 -20.19 3.10
N HIS A 158 7.48 -19.75 2.31
CA HIS A 158 8.87 -20.22 2.31
C HIS A 158 9.86 -19.05 2.25
N PRO A 159 9.84 -18.16 3.27
CA PRO A 159 10.61 -16.92 3.22
C PRO A 159 12.13 -17.17 3.29
N ASN A 160 12.87 -16.31 2.63
CA ASN A 160 14.32 -16.28 2.81
C ASN A 160 14.70 -15.74 4.21
N ALA A 161 15.95 -15.94 4.61
CA ALA A 161 16.42 -15.60 5.95
C ALA A 161 16.43 -14.06 6.24
N LEU A 162 16.43 -13.22 5.20
CA LEU A 162 16.51 -11.76 5.36
C LEU A 162 15.17 -11.13 5.75
N GLU A 163 14.05 -11.73 5.32
CA GLU A 163 12.71 -11.16 5.52
C GLU A 163 11.74 -12.05 6.32
N LYS A 164 12.18 -13.27 6.72
CA LYS A 164 11.31 -14.23 7.43
C LYS A 164 10.64 -13.66 8.68
N ASP A 165 11.31 -12.77 9.39
CA ASP A 165 10.83 -12.17 10.63
C ASP A 165 9.80 -11.05 10.38
N SER A 166 9.57 -10.68 9.12
CA SER A 166 8.51 -9.74 8.70
C SER A 166 7.18 -10.44 8.39
N TYR A 167 7.15 -11.77 8.34
CA TYR A 167 5.97 -12.57 7.99
C TYR A 167 5.37 -13.27 9.21
N PHE A 168 4.04 -13.19 9.32
CA PHE A 168 3.27 -13.85 10.38
C PHE A 168 2.12 -14.63 9.75
N ILE A 169 2.13 -15.95 9.89
CA ILE A 169 1.11 -16.81 9.29
C ILE A 169 -0.31 -16.44 9.72
N GLU A 170 -0.47 -15.96 10.95
CA GLU A 170 -1.75 -15.53 11.53
C GLU A 170 -2.39 -14.38 10.75
N ASN A 171 -1.60 -13.59 10.01
CA ASN A 171 -2.14 -12.49 9.21
C ASN A 171 -2.91 -12.98 7.99
N MET A 172 -2.61 -14.18 7.49
CA MET A 172 -3.16 -14.70 6.25
C MET A 172 -3.90 -16.04 6.39
N GLN A 173 -3.79 -16.72 7.54
CA GLN A 173 -4.37 -18.05 7.73
C GLN A 173 -5.88 -18.06 7.46
N ALA A 174 -6.63 -17.15 8.07
CA ALA A 174 -8.10 -17.10 7.88
C ALA A 174 -8.47 -16.74 6.43
N VAL A 175 -7.62 -16.02 5.68
CA VAL A 175 -7.83 -15.73 4.25
C VAL A 175 -7.75 -17.02 3.43
N ALA A 176 -6.75 -17.85 3.71
CA ALA A 176 -6.57 -19.13 3.04
C ALA A 176 -7.72 -20.10 3.39
N ASP A 177 -8.07 -20.19 4.67
CA ASP A 177 -9.15 -21.08 5.16
C ASP A 177 -10.53 -20.70 4.62
N ALA A 178 -10.79 -19.40 4.44
CA ALA A 178 -12.05 -18.90 3.87
C ALA A 178 -12.11 -18.98 2.33
N ASN A 179 -11.05 -19.46 1.67
CA ASN A 179 -10.94 -19.51 0.21
C ASN A 179 -11.18 -18.14 -0.48
N SER A 180 -10.82 -17.04 0.23
CA SER A 180 -10.96 -15.67 -0.26
C SER A 180 -9.70 -15.13 -0.94
N LEU A 181 -8.60 -15.90 -0.93
CA LEU A 181 -7.34 -15.57 -1.58
C LEU A 181 -7.48 -15.61 -3.11
N ARG A 182 -6.96 -14.57 -3.78
CA ARG A 182 -6.88 -14.45 -5.24
C ARG A 182 -5.42 -14.24 -5.63
N LEU A 183 -4.83 -15.21 -6.29
CA LEU A 183 -3.43 -15.19 -6.68
C LEU A 183 -3.25 -14.64 -8.09
N LEU A 184 -2.35 -13.66 -8.23
CA LEU A 184 -1.99 -13.06 -9.51
C LEU A 184 -0.68 -13.67 -10.04
N ASP A 185 -0.68 -14.06 -11.29
CA ASP A 185 0.50 -14.60 -11.98
C ASP A 185 1.22 -13.57 -12.86
N ALA A 186 0.54 -12.46 -13.18
CA ALA A 186 1.04 -11.39 -14.04
C ALA A 186 0.29 -10.08 -13.72
N ASP A 187 0.76 -8.99 -14.33
CA ASP A 187 0.06 -7.70 -14.30
C ASP A 187 -1.40 -7.90 -14.74
N THR A 188 -2.33 -7.35 -13.96
CA THR A 188 -3.77 -7.66 -14.12
C THR A 188 -4.60 -6.43 -13.73
N SER A 189 -5.66 -6.15 -14.49
CA SER A 189 -6.67 -5.17 -14.09
C SER A 189 -7.81 -5.88 -13.36
N ILE A 190 -8.08 -5.49 -12.11
CA ILE A 190 -9.23 -6.01 -11.33
C ILE A 190 -10.54 -5.31 -11.67
N CYS A 191 -10.45 -4.12 -12.26
CA CYS A 191 -11.53 -3.37 -12.86
C CYS A 191 -10.94 -2.37 -13.89
N PRO A 192 -11.74 -1.67 -14.71
CA PRO A 192 -11.22 -0.75 -15.73
C PRO A 192 -10.33 0.36 -15.21
N THR A 193 -10.47 0.72 -13.94
CA THR A 193 -9.79 1.85 -13.31
C THR A 193 -8.63 1.45 -12.39
N ILE A 194 -8.42 0.15 -12.12
CA ILE A 194 -7.34 -0.33 -11.22
C ILE A 194 -6.55 -1.43 -11.91
N GLU A 195 -5.31 -1.11 -12.24
CA GLU A 195 -4.31 -2.04 -12.74
C GLU A 195 -3.34 -2.40 -11.61
N LEU A 196 -3.06 -3.68 -11.43
CA LEU A 196 -2.10 -4.22 -10.48
C LEU A 196 -0.87 -4.69 -11.24
N ARG A 197 0.29 -4.10 -10.97
CA ARG A 197 1.56 -4.49 -11.59
C ARG A 197 2.50 -5.13 -10.59
N LEU A 198 3.27 -6.12 -11.04
CA LEU A 198 4.17 -6.90 -10.20
C LEU A 198 5.60 -6.36 -10.27
N TYR A 199 6.22 -6.32 -9.09
CA TYR A 199 7.59 -5.87 -8.85
C TYR A 199 8.30 -6.91 -7.98
N ASP A 200 9.60 -7.10 -8.18
CA ASP A 200 10.36 -8.18 -7.54
C ASP A 200 11.55 -7.67 -6.70
N GLY A 201 11.73 -6.35 -6.57
CA GLY A 201 12.92 -5.78 -5.95
C GLY A 201 12.90 -5.78 -4.43
N HIS A 202 11.88 -5.22 -3.80
CA HIS A 202 11.74 -5.18 -2.35
C HIS A 202 11.52 -6.58 -1.80
N THR A 203 10.51 -7.25 -2.31
CA THR A 203 10.19 -8.66 -2.06
C THR A 203 9.59 -9.27 -3.33
N PRO A 204 9.75 -10.60 -3.58
CA PRO A 204 9.22 -11.21 -4.79
C PRO A 204 7.72 -11.00 -4.96
N GLY A 205 7.33 -10.46 -6.10
CA GLY A 205 5.93 -10.31 -6.47
C GLY A 205 5.15 -9.23 -5.71
N GLN A 206 5.81 -8.18 -5.23
CA GLN A 206 5.10 -7.04 -4.67
C GLN A 206 4.13 -6.45 -5.71
N ILE A 207 2.88 -6.22 -5.31
CA ILE A 207 1.87 -5.56 -6.14
C ILE A 207 1.96 -4.05 -5.98
N VAL A 208 1.94 -3.32 -7.09
CA VAL A 208 1.79 -1.87 -7.13
C VAL A 208 0.50 -1.52 -7.85
N PRO A 209 -0.51 -0.98 -7.16
CA PRO A 209 -1.74 -0.52 -7.78
C PRO A 209 -1.57 0.80 -8.54
N TYR A 210 -2.02 0.82 -9.79
CA TYR A 210 -2.17 2.01 -10.62
C TYR A 210 -3.66 2.33 -10.73
N ILE A 211 -4.07 3.48 -10.21
CA ILE A 211 -5.47 3.90 -10.12
C ILE A 211 -5.70 5.02 -11.14
N HIS A 212 -6.45 4.70 -12.20
CA HIS A 212 -6.75 5.61 -13.28
C HIS A 212 -8.01 6.41 -12.98
N THR A 213 -7.86 7.72 -12.76
CA THR A 213 -8.96 8.66 -12.63
C THR A 213 -9.10 9.49 -13.91
N GLU A 214 -10.15 10.30 -14.03
CA GLU A 214 -10.35 11.19 -15.19
C GLU A 214 -9.17 12.16 -15.38
N ASP A 215 -8.59 12.65 -14.28
CA ASP A 215 -7.55 13.70 -14.31
C ASP A 215 -6.14 13.14 -14.41
N ARG A 216 -5.86 12.00 -13.77
CA ARG A 216 -4.51 11.43 -13.65
C ARG A 216 -4.52 9.99 -13.19
N THR A 217 -3.35 9.37 -13.22
CA THR A 217 -3.10 8.09 -12.55
C THR A 217 -2.44 8.33 -11.20
N PHE A 218 -3.01 7.74 -10.14
CA PHE A 218 -2.35 7.59 -8.85
C PHE A 218 -1.65 6.23 -8.79
N VAL A 219 -0.45 6.20 -8.22
CA VAL A 219 0.33 4.98 -8.05
C VAL A 219 0.58 4.80 -6.55
N PHE A 220 0.00 3.77 -5.96
CA PHE A 220 0.35 3.40 -4.59
C PHE A 220 1.66 2.62 -4.64
N ALA A 221 2.76 3.34 -4.40
CA ALA A 221 4.10 2.85 -4.73
C ALA A 221 4.57 1.68 -3.87
N GLY A 222 3.88 1.40 -2.75
CA GLY A 222 4.32 0.38 -1.79
C GLY A 222 5.78 0.61 -1.40
N ASP A 223 6.51 -0.45 -1.19
CA ASP A 223 7.91 -0.38 -0.78
C ASP A 223 8.90 -0.29 -1.93
N VAL A 224 8.41 -0.22 -3.18
CA VAL A 224 9.27 0.20 -4.32
C VAL A 224 9.77 1.63 -4.11
N ILE A 225 8.88 2.53 -3.67
CA ILE A 225 9.23 3.92 -3.29
C ILE A 225 8.47 4.28 -2.00
N PRO A 226 8.94 3.84 -0.81
CA PRO A 226 8.19 4.01 0.44
C PRO A 226 8.12 5.46 0.93
N LEU A 227 9.13 6.27 0.60
CA LEU A 227 9.32 7.64 1.10
C LEU A 227 9.61 8.60 -0.06
N VAL A 228 9.28 9.88 0.12
CA VAL A 228 9.72 10.95 -0.80
C VAL A 228 11.25 11.00 -0.91
N ALA A 229 11.97 10.73 0.16
CA ALA A 229 13.43 10.68 0.14
C ALA A 229 13.95 9.60 -0.83
N SER A 230 13.18 8.52 -1.01
CA SER A 230 13.50 7.40 -1.90
C SER A 230 13.16 7.66 -3.39
N VAL A 231 12.72 8.86 -3.75
CA VAL A 231 12.53 9.27 -5.17
C VAL A 231 13.87 9.30 -5.93
N SER A 232 15.01 9.38 -5.23
CA SER A 232 16.34 9.15 -5.84
C SER A 232 16.53 7.64 -6.06
N PRO A 233 16.74 7.16 -7.30
CA PRO A 233 16.78 5.72 -7.60
C PRO A 233 17.83 4.95 -6.81
N GLU A 234 18.97 5.58 -6.51
CA GLU A 234 20.10 4.99 -5.76
C GLU A 234 19.81 4.82 -4.26
N TRP A 235 18.74 5.41 -3.76
CA TRP A 235 18.35 5.34 -2.36
C TRP A 235 17.55 4.06 -2.10
N ILE A 236 18.28 2.94 -2.05
CA ILE A 236 17.74 1.60 -1.85
C ILE A 236 17.79 1.26 -0.37
N SER A 237 16.70 0.69 0.14
CA SER A 237 16.62 0.23 1.53
C SER A 237 17.43 -1.06 1.74
N ALA A 238 17.96 -1.26 2.95
CA ALA A 238 18.50 -2.56 3.34
C ALA A 238 17.41 -3.64 3.50
N TYR A 239 16.16 -3.24 3.55
CA TYR A 239 15.02 -4.17 3.52
C TYR A 239 14.71 -4.71 2.11
N ASP A 240 15.29 -4.10 1.06
CA ASP A 240 15.12 -4.60 -0.31
C ASP A 240 15.94 -5.88 -0.51
N THR A 241 15.27 -7.02 -0.64
CA THR A 241 15.94 -8.33 -0.73
C THR A 241 16.68 -8.53 -2.06
N TYR A 242 16.28 -7.77 -3.11
CA TYR A 242 16.92 -7.76 -4.44
C TYR A 242 17.28 -6.32 -4.85
N PRO A 243 18.31 -5.70 -4.24
CA PRO A 243 18.56 -4.27 -4.36
C PRO A 243 18.84 -3.78 -5.79
N VAL A 244 19.47 -4.58 -6.64
CA VAL A 244 19.71 -4.22 -8.06
C VAL A 244 18.39 -4.26 -8.84
N THR A 245 17.52 -5.20 -8.55
CA THR A 245 16.16 -5.26 -9.13
C THR A 245 15.36 -4.05 -8.68
N SER A 246 15.34 -3.74 -7.36
CA SER A 246 14.69 -2.53 -6.81
C SER A 246 15.15 -1.26 -7.52
N TYR A 247 16.46 -1.10 -7.74
CA TYR A 247 16.99 0.06 -8.46
C TYR A 247 16.40 0.17 -9.87
N ASN A 248 16.43 -0.91 -10.64
CA ASN A 248 15.94 -0.93 -12.02
C ASN A 248 14.42 -0.69 -12.10
N GLU A 249 13.67 -1.29 -11.19
CA GLU A 249 12.21 -1.15 -11.11
C GLU A 249 11.80 0.26 -10.70
N LYS A 250 12.45 0.82 -9.69
CA LYS A 250 12.27 2.20 -9.25
C LYS A 250 12.57 3.17 -10.38
N LEU A 251 13.65 2.96 -11.12
CA LEU A 251 14.02 3.81 -12.26
C LEU A 251 12.94 3.81 -13.35
N ARG A 252 12.38 2.64 -13.67
CA ARG A 252 11.26 2.52 -14.63
C ARG A 252 10.00 3.22 -14.14
N MET A 253 9.62 2.98 -12.86
CA MET A 253 8.44 3.63 -12.26
C MET A 253 8.58 5.15 -12.26
N LEU A 254 9.73 5.69 -11.87
CA LEU A 254 9.98 7.13 -11.83
C LEU A 254 9.99 7.75 -13.23
N ALA A 255 10.53 7.04 -14.23
CA ALA A 255 10.52 7.50 -15.61
C ALA A 255 9.08 7.64 -16.14
N GLU A 256 8.25 6.60 -15.96
CA GLU A 256 6.85 6.61 -16.35
C GLU A 256 6.06 7.66 -15.57
N ALA A 257 6.26 7.75 -14.26
CA ALA A 257 5.56 8.72 -13.41
C ALA A 257 5.88 10.17 -13.80
N ALA A 258 7.13 10.47 -14.16
CA ALA A 258 7.54 11.79 -14.62
C ALA A 258 6.96 12.12 -16.00
N GLU A 259 6.99 11.18 -16.95
CA GLU A 259 6.48 11.36 -18.31
C GLU A 259 4.95 11.55 -18.31
N LYS A 260 4.24 10.68 -17.60
CA LYS A 260 2.77 10.66 -17.56
C LYS A 260 2.18 11.56 -16.45
N ARG A 261 3.02 12.27 -15.70
CA ARG A 261 2.61 13.12 -14.58
C ARG A 261 1.75 12.38 -13.54
N GLN A 262 2.09 11.12 -13.29
CA GLN A 262 1.42 10.30 -12.29
C GLN A 262 1.71 10.82 -10.88
N ALA A 263 0.77 10.61 -9.96
CA ALA A 263 0.91 10.96 -8.55
C ALA A 263 1.32 9.73 -7.75
N LEU A 264 2.48 9.76 -7.11
CA LEU A 264 2.98 8.68 -6.25
C LEU A 264 2.44 8.85 -4.84
N ILE A 265 1.76 7.84 -4.32
CA ILE A 265 1.32 7.75 -2.92
C ILE A 265 2.36 6.93 -2.18
N TYR A 266 2.91 7.48 -1.09
CA TYR A 266 3.98 6.87 -0.28
C TYR A 266 3.37 6.17 0.93
N CYS A 267 3.60 4.86 1.07
CA CYS A 267 3.05 4.07 2.19
C CYS A 267 3.68 4.47 3.54
N HIS A 268 4.94 4.86 3.56
CA HIS A 268 5.70 5.06 4.79
C HIS A 268 6.14 6.49 5.10
N ASP A 269 6.03 7.46 4.16
CA ASP A 269 6.43 8.82 4.47
C ASP A 269 5.51 9.46 5.51
N ALA A 270 6.00 9.72 6.72
CA ALA A 270 5.21 10.26 7.82
C ALA A 270 4.77 11.73 7.59
N TYR A 271 5.39 12.43 6.65
CA TYR A 271 5.22 13.88 6.46
C TYR A 271 4.55 14.23 5.14
N ILE A 272 4.72 13.40 4.11
CA ILE A 272 4.23 13.65 2.76
C ILE A 272 3.50 12.41 2.25
N ARG A 273 2.21 12.56 1.98
CA ARG A 273 1.38 11.43 1.54
C ARG A 273 1.51 11.14 0.06
N CYS A 274 1.60 12.18 -0.75
CA CYS A 274 1.56 12.05 -2.20
C CYS A 274 2.29 13.21 -2.88
N THR A 275 3.00 12.95 -3.98
CA THR A 275 3.58 13.98 -4.86
C THR A 275 3.57 13.51 -6.31
N THR A 276 3.67 14.43 -7.25
CA THR A 276 4.20 14.13 -8.58
C THR A 276 5.72 14.14 -8.55
N VAL A 277 6.32 13.59 -9.60
CA VAL A 277 7.77 13.63 -9.80
C VAL A 277 8.11 14.23 -11.15
N LYS A 278 9.29 14.83 -11.24
CA LYS A 278 9.84 15.31 -12.52
C LYS A 278 11.27 14.87 -12.71
N ARG A 279 11.64 14.65 -13.94
CA ARG A 279 13.04 14.43 -14.32
C ARG A 279 13.79 15.76 -14.39
N VAL A 280 14.96 15.83 -13.78
CA VAL A 280 15.89 16.98 -13.83
C VAL A 280 17.25 16.44 -14.19
N ASN A 281 17.66 16.62 -15.45
CA ASN A 281 18.85 16.00 -16.04
C ASN A 281 18.82 14.46 -15.89
N THR A 282 19.72 13.89 -15.08
CA THR A 282 19.83 12.45 -14.81
C THR A 282 19.09 11.98 -13.57
N TYR A 283 18.51 12.90 -12.77
CA TYR A 283 17.83 12.52 -11.52
C TYR A 283 16.34 12.78 -11.59
N TYR A 284 15.62 12.24 -10.58
CA TYR A 284 14.22 12.52 -10.32
C TYR A 284 14.07 13.34 -9.03
N LYS A 285 13.10 14.25 -9.01
CA LYS A 285 12.75 15.05 -7.84
C LYS A 285 11.24 15.08 -7.67
N LYS A 286 10.79 15.14 -6.41
CA LYS A 286 9.40 15.46 -6.13
C LYS A 286 9.03 16.80 -6.74
N GLU A 287 7.79 16.92 -7.20
CA GLU A 287 7.20 18.16 -7.62
C GLU A 287 5.94 18.39 -6.77
N ASP A 288 6.00 19.38 -5.88
CA ASP A 288 4.86 19.74 -5.02
C ASP A 288 3.82 20.51 -5.85
N ARG A 289 2.67 19.92 -6.06
CA ARG A 289 1.48 20.65 -6.51
C ARG A 289 0.49 20.75 -5.36
N LYS A 290 0.00 21.95 -5.09
CA LYS A 290 -0.92 22.31 -3.99
C LYS A 290 -2.30 21.61 -4.01
N SER A 291 -2.47 20.52 -4.70
CA SER A 291 -3.73 19.74 -4.72
C SER A 291 -3.51 18.39 -5.39
N VAL A 292 -2.84 17.45 -4.73
CA VAL A 292 -2.68 16.12 -5.31
C VAL A 292 -3.68 15.12 -4.70
N VAL A 293 -4.18 15.38 -3.48
CA VAL A 293 -5.25 14.61 -2.79
C VAL A 293 -6.11 15.58 -1.99
#